data_58d5c286516f3dc2d664e810e7c933ee
#
_entry.id   58d5c286516f3dc2d664e810e7c933ee
#
_cell.length_a   1.000
_cell.length_b   1.000
_cell.length_c   1.000
_cell.angle_alpha   90.00
_cell.angle_beta   90.00
_cell.angle_gamma   90.00
#
_symmetry.space_group_name_H-M   'P 1'
#
loop_
_entity.id
_entity.type
_entity.pdbx_description
1 polymer ?
#
loop_
_entity_poly.entity_id
_entity_poly.type
_entity_poly.pdbx_seq_one_letter_code
_entity_poly.pdbx_strand_id
1 'polypeptide(L)'
;MNGVCNCNVTLVIAAFGVLAYLLGAIPNGFLIAKAKGIDIRKVGSGNIGATNVYRSVSKALGILTFALDSLKGAIPALWFPVQAAHCAQTSLPAWLPLLFGGLAIAGHTWPVYLKFKGGKGVATSAGALIGIAPAATGIGVLCWFVTLVTIRYMSVASIVAAVAVPAAGWWLYRANGLALPLALTALGALIIWRHKGNIQRLMNGSESRFEFKKKKP
;
A
#
# COMPACT_ATOMS: atom_id res chain seq x y z
N MET A 1 -31.81 31.17 -11.47
CA MET A 1 -30.46 31.31 -12.08
C MET A 1 -29.51 30.49 -11.27
N ASN A 2 -29.35 29.21 -11.64
CA ASN A 2 -28.40 28.30 -10.98
C ASN A 2 -27.05 28.50 -11.66
N GLY A 3 -26.18 29.30 -11.04
CA GLY A 3 -24.79 29.42 -11.47
C GLY A 3 -24.12 28.09 -11.31
N VAL A 4 -24.08 27.29 -12.38
CA VAL A 4 -23.29 26.08 -12.45
C VAL A 4 -21.82 26.54 -12.43
N CYS A 5 -21.18 26.42 -11.28
CA CYS A 5 -19.73 26.57 -11.18
C CYS A 5 -19.12 25.49 -12.08
N ASN A 6 -18.74 25.84 -13.31
CA ASN A 6 -18.00 24.95 -14.21
C ASN A 6 -16.60 24.75 -13.64
N CYS A 7 -16.45 23.84 -12.66
CA CYS A 7 -15.14 23.46 -12.14
C CYS A 7 -14.34 22.80 -13.29
N ASN A 8 -13.16 23.31 -13.57
CA ASN A 8 -12.27 22.72 -14.56
C ASN A 8 -11.92 21.27 -14.13
N VAL A 9 -12.38 20.27 -14.89
CA VAL A 9 -12.17 18.84 -14.62
C VAL A 9 -10.71 18.51 -14.37
N THR A 10 -9.79 19.08 -15.16
CA THR A 10 -8.35 18.85 -15.00
C THR A 10 -7.85 19.35 -13.66
N LEU A 11 -8.32 20.51 -13.20
CA LEU A 11 -7.95 21.07 -11.91
C LEU A 11 -8.48 20.22 -10.74
N VAL A 12 -9.71 19.70 -10.86
CA VAL A 12 -10.30 18.78 -9.86
C VAL A 12 -9.48 17.49 -9.78
N ILE A 13 -9.16 16.86 -10.90
CA ILE A 13 -8.33 15.64 -10.93
C ILE A 13 -6.96 15.91 -10.33
N ALA A 14 -6.32 17.02 -10.68
CA ALA A 14 -5.01 17.38 -10.13
C ALA A 14 -5.05 17.60 -8.62
N ALA A 15 -6.07 18.30 -8.10
CA ALA A 15 -6.25 18.53 -6.67
C ALA A 15 -6.42 17.22 -5.89
N PHE A 16 -7.32 16.33 -6.35
CA PHE A 16 -7.48 15.01 -5.72
C PHE A 16 -6.25 14.12 -5.87
N GLY A 17 -5.49 14.25 -6.97
CA GLY A 17 -4.21 13.57 -7.14
C GLY A 17 -3.17 14.01 -6.10
N VAL A 18 -3.02 15.31 -5.86
CA VAL A 18 -2.15 15.84 -4.80
C VAL A 18 -2.61 15.38 -3.43
N LEU A 19 -3.92 15.44 -3.14
CA LEU A 19 -4.48 14.94 -1.88
C LEU A 19 -4.23 13.44 -1.69
N ALA A 20 -4.36 12.63 -2.73
CA ALA A 20 -4.08 11.20 -2.69
C ALA A 20 -2.60 10.92 -2.32
N TYR A 21 -1.67 11.65 -2.95
CA TYR A 21 -0.25 11.53 -2.61
C TYR A 21 0.03 11.99 -1.17
N LEU A 22 -0.50 13.13 -0.74
CA LEU A 22 -0.27 13.66 0.60
C LEU A 22 -0.88 12.76 1.68
N LEU A 23 -2.09 12.22 1.48
CA LEU A 23 -2.70 11.25 2.38
C LEU A 23 -1.87 9.96 2.45
N GLY A 24 -1.44 9.45 1.29
CA GLY A 24 -0.54 8.30 1.20
C GLY A 24 0.78 8.52 1.92
N ALA A 25 1.31 9.75 1.88
CA ALA A 25 2.58 10.14 2.49
C ALA A 25 2.54 10.19 4.03
N ILE A 26 1.37 10.20 4.68
CA ILE A 26 1.27 10.15 6.14
C ILE A 26 2.01 8.92 6.69
N PRO A 27 3.08 9.10 7.47
CA PRO A 27 3.93 8.00 7.92
C PRO A 27 3.41 7.40 9.23
N ASN A 28 2.27 6.68 9.18
CA ASN A 28 1.55 6.21 10.37
C ASN A 28 2.45 5.44 11.35
N GLY A 29 3.24 4.48 10.87
CA GLY A 29 4.10 3.69 11.75
C GLY A 29 5.22 4.52 12.41
N PHE A 30 5.74 5.56 11.73
CA PHE A 30 6.69 6.48 12.34
C PHE A 30 6.02 7.34 13.43
N LEU A 31 4.83 7.89 13.16
CA LEU A 31 4.09 8.72 14.11
C LEU A 31 3.68 7.92 15.34
N ILE A 32 3.15 6.70 15.15
CA ILE A 32 2.74 5.79 16.23
C ILE A 32 3.94 5.41 17.11
N ALA A 33 5.07 5.04 16.51
CA ALA A 33 6.27 4.70 17.27
C ALA A 33 6.84 5.93 18.00
N LYS A 34 6.86 7.09 17.35
CA LYS A 34 7.32 8.36 17.95
C LYS A 34 6.48 8.76 19.16
N ALA A 35 5.15 8.55 19.12
CA ALA A 35 4.26 8.76 20.26
C ALA A 35 4.58 7.86 21.47
N LYS A 36 5.37 6.78 21.27
CA LYS A 36 5.92 5.91 22.32
C LYS A 36 7.39 6.20 22.63
N GLY A 37 7.93 7.33 22.16
CA GLY A 37 9.33 7.71 22.38
C GLY A 37 10.34 6.94 21.52
N ILE A 38 9.88 6.15 20.52
CA ILE A 38 10.75 5.26 19.73
C ILE A 38 10.90 5.80 18.31
N ASP A 39 12.14 6.02 17.86
CA ASP A 39 12.41 6.24 16.43
C ASP A 39 12.49 4.90 15.71
N ILE A 40 11.39 4.51 15.05
CA ILE A 40 11.26 3.21 14.36
C ILE A 40 12.31 3.00 13.26
N ARG A 41 12.92 4.06 12.76
CA ARG A 41 13.98 4.00 11.73
C ARG A 41 15.32 3.51 12.29
N LYS A 42 15.49 3.54 13.63
CA LYS A 42 16.70 3.12 14.35
C LYS A 42 16.57 1.76 15.01
N VAL A 43 15.39 1.12 14.93
CA VAL A 43 15.14 -0.18 15.59
C VAL A 43 14.62 -1.23 14.62
N GLY A 44 14.90 -2.48 14.92
CA GLY A 44 14.49 -3.63 14.11
C GLY A 44 15.01 -3.55 12.68
N SER A 45 14.10 -3.58 11.70
CA SER A 45 14.48 -3.48 10.27
C SER A 45 14.74 -2.04 9.79
N GLY A 46 14.52 -1.04 10.63
CA GLY A 46 14.58 0.38 10.25
C GLY A 46 13.45 0.86 9.33
N ASN A 47 12.53 -0.02 8.94
CA ASN A 47 11.40 0.32 8.08
C ASN A 47 10.25 0.91 8.90
N ILE A 48 9.55 1.93 8.36
CA ILE A 48 8.42 2.58 9.04
C ILE A 48 7.11 1.78 8.98
N GLY A 49 7.08 0.64 8.28
CA GLY A 49 5.85 -0.15 8.06
C GLY A 49 5.42 -0.99 9.28
N ALA A 50 4.17 -1.45 9.20
CA ALA A 50 3.45 -2.19 10.25
C ALA A 50 4.22 -3.36 10.87
N THR A 51 4.95 -4.14 10.07
CA THR A 51 5.71 -5.30 10.55
C THR A 51 6.83 -4.90 11.53
N ASN A 52 7.51 -3.78 11.27
CA ASN A 52 8.55 -3.30 12.17
C ASN A 52 7.94 -2.75 13.47
N VAL A 53 6.83 -2.01 13.38
CA VAL A 53 6.08 -1.53 14.56
C VAL A 53 5.57 -2.71 15.40
N TYR A 54 5.02 -3.75 14.76
CA TYR A 54 4.56 -4.98 15.41
C TYR A 54 5.66 -5.68 16.24
N ARG A 55 6.87 -5.73 15.69
CA ARG A 55 8.02 -6.40 16.32
C ARG A 55 8.71 -5.54 17.38
N SER A 56 8.90 -4.26 17.10
CA SER A 56 9.77 -3.38 17.87
C SER A 56 9.05 -2.47 18.86
N VAL A 57 7.72 -2.29 18.70
CA VAL A 57 6.92 -1.43 19.59
C VAL A 57 5.86 -2.27 20.31
N SER A 58 4.78 -2.66 19.61
CA SER A 58 3.79 -3.60 20.12
C SER A 58 2.98 -4.24 19.00
N LYS A 59 2.40 -5.42 19.29
CA LYS A 59 1.54 -6.13 18.33
C LYS A 59 0.30 -5.31 17.95
N ALA A 60 -0.38 -4.70 18.93
CA ALA A 60 -1.58 -3.89 18.71
C ALA A 60 -1.28 -2.67 17.85
N LEU A 61 -0.18 -1.96 18.13
CA LEU A 61 0.23 -0.78 17.35
C LEU A 61 0.69 -1.15 15.93
N GLY A 62 1.27 -2.33 15.75
CA GLY A 62 1.57 -2.87 14.42
C GLY A 62 0.32 -3.14 13.61
N ILE A 63 -0.72 -3.74 14.22
CA ILE A 63 -2.03 -3.96 13.58
C ILE A 63 -2.69 -2.62 13.24
N LEU A 64 -2.69 -1.66 14.17
CA LEU A 64 -3.21 -0.31 13.92
C LEU A 64 -2.46 0.36 12.75
N THR A 65 -1.13 0.25 12.71
CA THR A 65 -0.34 0.79 11.59
C THR A 65 -0.75 0.13 10.27
N PHE A 66 -0.95 -1.19 10.25
CA PHE A 66 -1.42 -1.90 9.06
C PHE A 66 -2.78 -1.40 8.60
N ALA A 67 -3.74 -1.25 9.50
CA ALA A 67 -5.08 -0.76 9.20
C ALA A 67 -5.04 0.67 8.62
N LEU A 68 -4.31 1.59 9.27
CA LEU A 68 -4.18 2.97 8.80
C LEU A 68 -3.43 3.07 7.46
N ASP A 69 -2.39 2.25 7.26
CA ASP A 69 -1.67 2.21 5.97
C ASP A 69 -2.51 1.60 4.85
N SER A 70 -3.43 0.67 5.16
CA SER A 70 -4.40 0.15 4.19
C SER A 70 -5.48 1.18 3.88
N LEU A 71 -6.03 1.85 4.89
CA LEU A 71 -7.05 2.89 4.71
C LEU A 71 -6.56 4.06 3.86
N LYS A 72 -5.33 4.53 4.06
CA LYS A 72 -4.78 5.62 3.23
C LYS A 72 -4.54 5.22 1.76
N GLY A 73 -4.58 3.94 1.42
CA GLY A 73 -4.64 3.44 0.05
C GLY A 73 -6.07 3.29 -0.46
N ALA A 74 -6.97 2.75 0.38
CA ALA A 74 -8.36 2.52 0.04
C ALA A 74 -9.13 3.82 -0.20
N ILE A 75 -8.99 4.81 0.66
CA ILE A 75 -9.70 6.09 0.57
C ILE A 75 -9.45 6.79 -0.78
N PRO A 76 -8.20 7.01 -1.23
CA PRO A 76 -7.97 7.61 -2.54
C PRO A 76 -8.50 6.77 -3.71
N ALA A 77 -8.39 5.45 -3.64
CA ALA A 77 -8.83 4.59 -4.73
C ALA A 77 -10.35 4.47 -4.85
N LEU A 78 -11.08 4.48 -3.72
CA LEU A 78 -12.52 4.21 -3.70
C LEU A 78 -13.35 5.48 -3.62
N TRP A 79 -12.96 6.41 -2.76
CA TRP A 79 -13.79 7.56 -2.42
C TRP A 79 -13.44 8.82 -3.23
N PHE A 80 -12.17 9.08 -3.53
CA PHE A 80 -11.78 10.28 -4.28
C PHE A 80 -12.35 10.34 -5.69
N PRO A 81 -12.46 9.25 -6.47
CA PRO A 81 -13.10 9.31 -7.78
C PRO A 81 -14.55 9.78 -7.71
N VAL A 82 -15.29 9.33 -6.69
CA VAL A 82 -16.70 9.74 -6.46
C VAL A 82 -16.77 11.22 -6.11
N GLN A 83 -15.93 11.69 -5.19
CA GLN A 83 -15.91 13.10 -4.79
C GLN A 83 -15.46 14.02 -5.92
N ALA A 84 -14.46 13.60 -6.69
CA ALA A 84 -14.00 14.34 -7.85
C ALA A 84 -15.10 14.48 -8.92
N ALA A 85 -15.88 13.43 -9.18
CA ALA A 85 -17.01 13.48 -10.09
C ALA A 85 -18.10 14.45 -9.59
N HIS A 86 -18.39 14.43 -8.30
CA HIS A 86 -19.31 15.40 -7.66
C HIS A 86 -18.81 16.84 -7.83
N CYS A 87 -17.54 17.11 -7.55
CA CYS A 87 -16.96 18.44 -7.70
C CYS A 87 -16.93 18.91 -9.17
N ALA A 88 -16.66 18.01 -10.10
CA ALA A 88 -16.62 18.30 -11.52
C ALA A 88 -18.02 18.36 -12.17
N GLN A 89 -19.06 17.90 -11.47
CA GLN A 89 -20.44 17.78 -11.97
C GLN A 89 -20.55 17.00 -13.31
N THR A 90 -19.68 16.00 -13.48
CA THR A 90 -19.62 15.15 -14.68
C THR A 90 -19.10 13.77 -14.37
N SER A 91 -19.35 12.82 -15.27
CA SER A 91 -18.73 11.52 -15.21
C SER A 91 -17.23 11.65 -15.51
N LEU A 92 -16.41 10.98 -14.71
CA LEU A 92 -14.95 11.00 -14.84
C LEU A 92 -14.43 9.64 -15.38
N PRO A 93 -13.21 9.64 -15.95
CA PRO A 93 -12.62 8.42 -16.51
C PRO A 93 -12.50 7.27 -15.51
N ALA A 94 -12.82 6.05 -15.93
CA ALA A 94 -12.78 4.84 -15.12
C ALA A 94 -11.37 4.45 -14.60
N TRP A 95 -10.31 5.06 -15.12
CA TRP A 95 -8.92 4.83 -14.66
C TRP A 95 -8.53 5.65 -13.41
N LEU A 96 -9.37 6.59 -12.94
CA LEU A 96 -9.04 7.44 -11.78
C LEU A 96 -8.78 6.67 -10.48
N PRO A 97 -9.51 5.59 -10.13
CA PRO A 97 -9.16 4.75 -8.99
C PRO A 97 -7.70 4.27 -9.03
N LEU A 98 -7.24 3.88 -10.22
CA LEU A 98 -5.86 3.43 -10.44
C LEU A 98 -4.85 4.57 -10.27
N LEU A 99 -5.15 5.76 -10.77
CA LEU A 99 -4.31 6.94 -10.58
C LEU A 99 -4.21 7.33 -9.10
N PHE A 100 -5.34 7.52 -8.43
CA PHE A 100 -5.35 8.00 -7.05
C PHE A 100 -4.79 6.95 -6.08
N GLY A 101 -5.11 5.66 -6.29
CA GLY A 101 -4.48 4.56 -5.55
C GLY A 101 -2.97 4.49 -5.78
N GLY A 102 -2.52 4.64 -7.02
CA GLY A 102 -1.10 4.69 -7.39
C GLY A 102 -0.37 5.86 -6.73
N LEU A 103 -0.97 7.06 -6.71
CA LEU A 103 -0.41 8.24 -6.04
C LEU A 103 -0.33 8.06 -4.52
N ALA A 104 -1.33 7.41 -3.89
CA ALA A 104 -1.26 7.08 -2.48
C ALA A 104 -0.14 6.07 -2.15
N ILE A 105 0.06 5.08 -3.01
CA ILE A 105 1.17 4.12 -2.88
C ILE A 105 2.52 4.82 -3.07
N ALA A 106 2.62 5.72 -4.04
CA ALA A 106 3.80 6.56 -4.25
C ALA A 106 4.09 7.43 -3.01
N GLY A 107 3.06 8.06 -2.44
CA GLY A 107 3.16 8.82 -1.20
C GLY A 107 3.69 7.97 -0.03
N HIS A 108 3.18 6.76 0.17
CA HIS A 108 3.70 5.85 1.21
C HIS A 108 5.15 5.44 0.97
N THR A 109 5.52 5.23 -0.28
CA THR A 109 6.85 4.72 -0.65
C THR A 109 7.91 5.83 -0.63
N TRP A 110 7.52 7.02 -1.06
CA TRP A 110 8.35 8.22 -1.10
C TRP A 110 7.65 9.40 -0.42
N PRO A 111 7.43 9.36 0.91
CA PRO A 111 6.70 10.39 1.63
C PRO A 111 7.50 11.69 1.73
N VAL A 112 6.90 12.79 1.30
CA VAL A 112 7.49 14.13 1.43
C VAL A 112 7.84 14.46 2.89
N TYR A 113 7.02 14.03 3.84
CA TYR A 113 7.20 14.26 5.28
C TYR A 113 8.44 13.59 5.87
N LEU A 114 9.00 12.57 5.22
CA LEU A 114 10.20 11.84 5.64
C LEU A 114 11.34 11.93 4.62
N LYS A 115 11.44 13.04 3.88
CA LYS A 115 12.49 13.27 2.87
C LYS A 115 12.55 12.11 1.88
N PHE A 116 11.39 11.63 1.42
CA PHE A 116 11.20 10.55 0.46
C PHE A 116 11.73 9.16 0.88
N LYS A 117 11.95 8.94 2.19
CA LYS A 117 12.38 7.66 2.76
C LYS A 117 11.21 6.95 3.46
N GLY A 118 10.39 6.26 2.70
CA GLY A 118 9.15 5.63 3.16
C GLY A 118 9.19 4.10 3.29
N GLY A 119 7.98 3.52 3.35
CA GLY A 119 7.75 2.10 3.48
C GLY A 119 7.89 1.33 2.16
N LYS A 120 7.33 0.11 2.14
CA LYS A 120 7.38 -0.79 0.96
C LYS A 120 6.08 -0.82 0.16
N GLY A 121 5.03 -0.19 0.65
CA GLY A 121 3.76 -0.05 -0.05
C GLY A 121 2.80 -1.23 0.10
N VAL A 122 3.15 -2.35 0.73
CA VAL A 122 2.32 -3.58 0.74
C VAL A 122 0.92 -3.34 1.31
N ALA A 123 0.80 -2.78 2.51
CA ALA A 123 -0.50 -2.50 3.13
C ALA A 123 -1.31 -1.47 2.34
N THR A 124 -0.66 -0.39 1.89
CA THR A 124 -1.29 0.67 1.09
C THR A 124 -1.76 0.13 -0.25
N SER A 125 -0.98 -0.75 -0.89
CA SER A 125 -1.38 -1.43 -2.13
C SER A 125 -2.57 -2.35 -1.90
N ALA A 126 -2.56 -3.15 -0.83
CA ALA A 126 -3.68 -4.02 -0.50
C ALA A 126 -4.98 -3.21 -0.33
N GLY A 127 -4.92 -2.08 0.40
CA GLY A 127 -6.05 -1.18 0.56
C GLY A 127 -6.56 -0.59 -0.76
N ALA A 128 -5.67 -0.07 -1.59
CA ALA A 128 -6.04 0.49 -2.90
C ALA A 128 -6.64 -0.58 -3.84
N LEU A 129 -6.03 -1.76 -3.87
CA LEU A 129 -6.41 -2.82 -4.81
C LEU A 129 -7.71 -3.54 -4.44
N ILE A 130 -8.19 -3.48 -3.19
CA ILE A 130 -9.50 -4.01 -2.79
C ILE A 130 -10.61 -3.41 -3.66
N GLY A 131 -10.52 -2.12 -4.00
CA GLY A 131 -11.51 -1.47 -4.85
C GLY A 131 -11.22 -1.57 -6.34
N ILE A 132 -9.96 -1.66 -6.73
CA ILE A 132 -9.54 -1.62 -8.15
C ILE A 132 -9.59 -3.02 -8.79
N ALA A 133 -9.12 -4.04 -8.07
CA ALA A 133 -8.96 -5.41 -8.57
C ALA A 133 -9.27 -6.43 -7.45
N PRO A 134 -10.50 -6.50 -6.92
CA PRO A 134 -10.83 -7.25 -5.72
C PRO A 134 -10.50 -8.74 -5.82
N ALA A 135 -10.79 -9.39 -6.95
CA ALA A 135 -10.51 -10.81 -7.12
C ALA A 135 -9.01 -11.12 -7.14
N ALA A 136 -8.20 -10.34 -7.89
CA ALA A 136 -6.75 -10.49 -7.88
C ALA A 136 -6.15 -10.19 -6.50
N THR A 137 -6.70 -9.20 -5.80
CA THR A 137 -6.29 -8.86 -4.43
C THR A 137 -6.61 -10.00 -3.46
N GLY A 138 -7.79 -10.60 -3.57
CA GLY A 138 -8.18 -11.77 -2.77
C GLY A 138 -7.22 -12.96 -2.96
N ILE A 139 -6.86 -13.26 -4.20
CA ILE A 139 -5.84 -14.30 -4.53
C ILE A 139 -4.49 -13.93 -3.89
N GLY A 140 -4.06 -12.68 -4.03
CA GLY A 140 -2.81 -12.20 -3.44
C GLY A 140 -2.79 -12.30 -1.91
N VAL A 141 -3.88 -11.93 -1.24
CA VAL A 141 -4.03 -12.04 0.22
C VAL A 141 -4.02 -13.50 0.67
N LEU A 142 -4.70 -14.39 -0.06
CA LEU A 142 -4.67 -15.82 0.22
C LEU A 142 -3.25 -16.40 0.10
N CYS A 143 -2.56 -16.11 -0.99
CA CYS A 143 -1.17 -16.52 -1.20
C CYS A 143 -0.24 -15.97 -0.10
N TRP A 144 -0.43 -14.70 0.26
CA TRP A 144 0.30 -14.06 1.34
C TRP A 144 0.08 -14.77 2.68
N PHE A 145 -1.18 -15.06 3.02
CA PHE A 145 -1.54 -15.70 4.30
C PHE A 145 -0.99 -17.12 4.37
N VAL A 146 -1.20 -17.94 3.33
CA VAL A 146 -0.67 -19.31 3.26
C VAL A 146 0.85 -19.30 3.40
N THR A 147 1.53 -18.43 2.66
CA THR A 147 3.00 -18.30 2.73
C THR A 147 3.46 -17.87 4.13
N LEU A 148 2.76 -16.92 4.76
CA LEU A 148 3.13 -16.46 6.10
C LEU A 148 2.98 -17.56 7.14
N VAL A 149 1.91 -18.34 7.10
CA VAL A 149 1.66 -19.42 8.08
C VAL A 149 2.66 -20.55 7.90
N THR A 150 2.99 -20.92 6.67
CA THR A 150 3.89 -22.05 6.36
C THR A 150 5.36 -21.68 6.55
N ILE A 151 5.82 -20.59 5.91
CA ILE A 151 7.24 -20.22 5.83
C ILE A 151 7.66 -19.28 6.97
N ARG A 152 6.72 -18.52 7.54
CA ARG A 152 6.93 -17.57 8.65
C ARG A 152 7.88 -16.40 8.35
N TYR A 153 8.06 -16.02 7.09
CA TYR A 153 8.77 -14.81 6.72
C TYR A 153 7.79 -13.83 6.08
N MET A 154 7.54 -12.70 6.76
CA MET A 154 6.65 -11.64 6.26
C MET A 154 7.10 -11.09 4.90
N SER A 155 8.41 -11.00 4.69
CA SER A 155 9.00 -10.54 3.43
C SER A 155 8.72 -11.51 2.27
N VAL A 156 8.85 -12.82 2.51
CA VAL A 156 8.55 -13.86 1.51
C VAL A 156 7.07 -13.83 1.15
N ALA A 157 6.19 -13.77 2.15
CA ALA A 157 4.76 -13.67 1.92
C ALA A 157 4.39 -12.45 1.06
N SER A 158 5.01 -11.29 1.35
CA SER A 158 4.79 -10.05 0.58
C SER A 158 5.30 -10.15 -0.86
N ILE A 159 6.44 -10.82 -1.09
CA ILE A 159 7.00 -11.05 -2.43
C ILE A 159 6.10 -12.02 -3.22
N VAL A 160 5.64 -13.10 -2.59
CA VAL A 160 4.71 -14.05 -3.21
C VAL A 160 3.42 -13.35 -3.63
N ALA A 161 2.83 -12.52 -2.77
CA ALA A 161 1.67 -11.72 -3.14
C ALA A 161 1.95 -10.73 -4.27
N ALA A 162 3.15 -10.11 -4.29
CA ALA A 162 3.56 -9.18 -5.34
C ALA A 162 3.76 -9.85 -6.71
N VAL A 163 3.88 -11.18 -6.75
CA VAL A 163 3.84 -12.00 -7.98
C VAL A 163 2.42 -12.49 -8.27
N ALA A 164 1.71 -12.98 -7.26
CA ALA A 164 0.40 -13.57 -7.42
C ALA A 164 -0.67 -12.57 -7.92
N VAL A 165 -0.63 -11.31 -7.40
CA VAL A 165 -1.58 -10.27 -7.82
C VAL A 165 -1.45 -9.91 -9.31
N PRO A 166 -0.27 -9.62 -9.87
CA PRO A 166 -0.12 -9.43 -11.31
C PRO A 166 -0.52 -10.66 -12.12
N ALA A 167 -0.11 -11.87 -11.72
CA ALA A 167 -0.47 -13.10 -12.42
C ALA A 167 -2.00 -13.29 -12.49
N ALA A 168 -2.69 -13.10 -11.37
CA ALA A 168 -4.15 -13.10 -11.33
C ALA A 168 -4.75 -11.95 -12.17
N GLY A 169 -4.11 -10.78 -12.16
CA GLY A 169 -4.50 -9.63 -12.98
C GLY A 169 -4.47 -9.93 -14.48
N TRP A 170 -3.41 -10.57 -14.95
CA TRP A 170 -3.30 -11.01 -16.35
C TRP A 170 -4.33 -12.07 -16.70
N TRP A 171 -4.60 -12.99 -15.80
CA TRP A 171 -5.61 -14.03 -16.02
C TRP A 171 -7.04 -13.48 -16.05
N LEU A 172 -7.40 -12.63 -15.09
CA LEU A 172 -8.79 -12.20 -14.88
C LEU A 172 -9.17 -10.96 -15.69
N TYR A 173 -8.24 -10.04 -15.97
CA TYR A 173 -8.59 -8.71 -16.48
C TYR A 173 -8.03 -8.36 -17.86
N ARG A 174 -7.14 -9.19 -18.45
CA ARG A 174 -6.53 -8.87 -19.76
C ARG A 174 -7.56 -8.65 -20.88
N ALA A 175 -8.70 -9.35 -20.83
CA ALA A 175 -9.76 -9.20 -21.81
C ALA A 175 -10.43 -7.80 -21.77
N ASN A 176 -10.33 -7.10 -20.63
CA ASN A 176 -10.89 -5.76 -20.44
C ASN A 176 -9.86 -4.66 -20.77
N GLY A 177 -8.71 -5.02 -21.34
CA GLY A 177 -7.62 -4.11 -21.69
C GLY A 177 -6.34 -4.36 -20.89
N LEU A 178 -5.23 -3.78 -21.38
CA LEU A 178 -3.90 -4.05 -20.83
C LEU A 178 -3.51 -3.12 -19.68
N ALA A 179 -4.19 -1.99 -19.50
CA ALA A 179 -3.80 -0.95 -18.54
C ALA A 179 -3.72 -1.49 -17.10
N LEU A 180 -4.76 -2.21 -16.65
CA LEU A 180 -4.79 -2.77 -15.30
C LEU A 180 -3.74 -3.88 -15.09
N PRO A 181 -3.62 -4.92 -15.93
CA PRO A 181 -2.56 -5.92 -15.78
C PRO A 181 -1.15 -5.32 -15.78
N LEU A 182 -0.87 -4.35 -16.65
CA LEU A 182 0.43 -3.67 -16.69
C LEU A 182 0.69 -2.86 -15.41
N ALA A 183 -0.32 -2.15 -14.91
CA ALA A 183 -0.19 -1.40 -13.65
C ALA A 183 0.05 -2.32 -12.45
N LEU A 184 -0.66 -3.47 -12.36
CA LEU A 184 -0.41 -4.48 -11.33
C LEU A 184 0.99 -5.07 -11.43
N THR A 185 1.50 -5.28 -12.64
CA THR A 185 2.87 -5.77 -12.88
C THR A 185 3.90 -4.75 -12.42
N ALA A 186 3.73 -3.47 -12.78
CA ALA A 186 4.61 -2.41 -12.33
C ALA A 186 4.62 -2.26 -10.80
N LEU A 187 3.44 -2.39 -10.17
CA LEU A 187 3.31 -2.37 -8.71
C LEU A 187 4.00 -3.58 -8.07
N GLY A 188 3.81 -4.78 -8.60
CA GLY A 188 4.48 -5.99 -8.13
C GLY A 188 6.01 -5.84 -8.20
N ALA A 189 6.54 -5.35 -9.33
CA ALA A 189 7.95 -5.06 -9.51
C ALA A 189 8.48 -4.04 -8.50
N LEU A 190 7.71 -2.96 -8.26
CA LEU A 190 8.04 -1.96 -7.24
C LEU A 190 8.13 -2.59 -5.84
N ILE A 191 7.15 -3.39 -5.45
CA ILE A 191 7.13 -4.05 -4.14
C ILE A 191 8.34 -4.99 -4.00
N ILE A 192 8.64 -5.80 -5.01
CA ILE A 192 9.82 -6.69 -4.99
C ILE A 192 11.11 -5.88 -4.86
N TRP A 193 11.25 -4.82 -5.65
CA TRP A 193 12.42 -3.92 -5.55
C TRP A 193 12.56 -3.29 -4.16
N ARG A 194 11.44 -2.87 -3.54
CA ARG A 194 11.44 -2.34 -2.16
C ARG A 194 11.78 -3.41 -1.11
N HIS A 195 11.75 -4.69 -1.47
CA HIS A 195 12.17 -5.81 -0.61
C HIS A 195 13.63 -6.22 -0.79
N LYS A 196 14.44 -5.52 -1.62
CA LYS A 196 15.85 -5.86 -1.87
C LYS A 196 16.66 -6.13 -0.60
N GLY A 197 16.52 -5.32 0.44
CA GLY A 197 17.21 -5.54 1.71
C GLY A 197 16.71 -6.77 2.49
N ASN A 198 15.45 -7.17 2.31
CA ASN A 198 14.94 -8.42 2.89
C ASN A 198 15.47 -9.63 2.11
N ILE A 199 15.50 -9.54 0.78
CA ILE A 199 16.06 -10.60 -0.08
C ILE A 199 17.52 -10.85 0.32
N GLN A 200 18.31 -9.79 0.50
CA GLN A 200 19.69 -9.91 0.95
C GLN A 200 19.80 -10.58 2.32
N ARG A 201 18.93 -10.20 3.30
CA ARG A 201 18.90 -10.86 4.61
C ARG A 201 18.43 -12.32 4.55
N LEU A 202 17.51 -12.66 3.64
CA LEU A 202 17.10 -14.03 3.41
C LEU A 202 18.26 -14.87 2.89
N MET A 203 19.03 -14.37 1.91
CA MET A 203 20.21 -15.04 1.36
C MET A 203 21.30 -15.25 2.42
N ASN A 204 21.47 -14.30 3.34
CA ASN A 204 22.46 -14.37 4.42
C ASN A 204 21.94 -15.06 5.69
N GLY A 205 20.70 -15.61 5.68
CA GLY A 205 20.12 -16.28 6.85
C GLY A 205 19.75 -15.34 8.02
N SER A 206 19.82 -14.01 7.85
CA SER A 206 19.62 -13.01 8.91
C SER A 206 18.22 -12.36 8.89
N GLU A 207 17.32 -12.79 8.02
CA GLU A 207 15.95 -12.27 8.00
C GLU A 207 15.16 -12.81 9.19
N SER A 208 14.44 -11.92 9.88
CA SER A 208 13.68 -12.28 11.08
C SER A 208 12.43 -13.09 10.73
N ARG A 209 12.22 -14.22 11.38
CA ARG A 209 10.98 -14.99 11.29
C ARG A 209 9.83 -14.27 11.99
N PHE A 210 8.62 -14.52 11.53
CA PHE A 210 7.41 -14.00 12.16
C PHE A 210 6.95 -14.94 13.28
N GLU A 211 6.83 -14.38 14.50
CA GLU A 211 6.40 -15.13 15.68
C GLU A 211 4.95 -14.78 16.04
N PHE A 212 4.05 -15.76 15.98
CA PHE A 212 2.65 -15.60 16.38
C PHE A 212 2.47 -15.49 17.90
N LYS A 213 3.26 -16.25 18.66
CA LYS A 213 3.30 -16.20 20.15
C LYS A 213 4.70 -15.77 20.59
N LYS A 214 4.80 -14.86 21.58
CA LYS A 214 6.06 -14.70 22.30
C LYS A 214 6.37 -16.05 23.00
N LYS A 215 7.58 -16.61 22.82
CA LYS A 215 8.07 -17.59 23.77
C LYS A 215 8.02 -16.93 25.14
N LYS A 216 7.29 -17.52 26.10
CA LYS A 216 7.46 -17.15 27.52
C LYS A 216 8.92 -17.43 27.87
N PRO A 217 9.55 -16.53 28.66
CA PRO A 217 10.88 -16.78 29.19
C PRO A 217 10.95 -18.05 30.01
#